data_88bf9e66f53c1ccb1e696b02b9eab239
#
_entry.id   88bf9e66f53c1ccb1e696b02b9eab239
#
_cell.length_a   1.000
_cell.length_b   1.000
_cell.length_c   1.000
_cell.angle_alpha   90.00
_cell.angle_beta   90.00
_cell.angle_gamma   90.00
#
_symmetry.space_group_name_H-M   'P 1'
#
loop_
_entity.id
_entity.type
_entity.pdbx_description
1 polymer ?
#
loop_
_entity_poly.entity_id
_entity_poly.type
_entity_poly.pdbx_seq_one_letter_code
_entity_poly.pdbx_strand_id
1 'polypeptide(L)'
;MKIALIQMKGKSSNDDNIEIALEQIEKASSLGADFVVLPEMFSCPYKASNFPVYAQDDGGKNWQKLSAAARKNKIYLVAGSMPELEISEENGSRVEKIYNTSYVFDRTGKQIAKHRKMHLFDCDIPSARFYE
;
A
#
# COMPACT_ATOMS: atom_id res chain seq x y z
N MET A 1 -12.25 16.92 12.99
CA MET A 1 -11.44 15.93 12.24
C MET A 1 -12.40 14.97 11.55
N LYS A 2 -12.28 14.83 10.23
CA LYS A 2 -13.07 13.90 9.41
C LYS A 2 -12.16 12.83 8.83
N ILE A 3 -12.54 11.56 8.98
CA ILE A 3 -11.79 10.40 8.47
C ILE A 3 -12.58 9.79 7.31
N ALA A 4 -11.91 9.52 6.20
CA ALA A 4 -12.46 8.78 5.07
C ALA A 4 -11.81 7.40 5.00
N LEU A 5 -12.63 6.36 5.04
CA LEU A 5 -12.22 4.98 4.79
C LEU A 5 -12.56 4.65 3.34
N ILE A 6 -11.55 4.33 2.56
CA ILE A 6 -11.72 4.02 1.14
C ILE A 6 -11.99 2.53 0.98
N GLN A 7 -13.07 2.22 0.28
CA GLN A 7 -13.34 0.88 -0.22
C GLN A 7 -13.18 0.90 -1.74
N MET A 8 -12.35 0.00 -2.26
CA MET A 8 -12.14 -0.12 -3.70
C MET A 8 -12.07 -1.58 -4.12
N LYS A 9 -12.50 -1.87 -5.32
CA LYS A 9 -12.34 -3.19 -5.91
C LYS A 9 -10.99 -3.24 -6.62
N GLY A 10 -10.12 -4.13 -6.17
CA GLY A 10 -8.82 -4.36 -6.82
C GLY A 10 -8.99 -4.85 -8.26
N LYS A 11 -8.14 -4.34 -9.14
CA LYS A 11 -7.98 -4.77 -10.53
C LYS A 11 -6.67 -5.52 -10.71
N SER A 12 -6.48 -6.15 -11.86
CA SER A 12 -5.25 -6.87 -12.21
C SER A 12 -4.05 -5.95 -12.51
N SER A 13 -4.28 -4.67 -12.77
CA SER A 13 -3.23 -3.69 -13.05
C SER A 13 -2.88 -2.89 -11.80
N ASN A 14 -1.59 -2.83 -11.46
CA ASN A 14 -1.07 -1.97 -10.39
C ASN A 14 -1.36 -0.49 -10.68
N ASP A 15 -1.07 -0.03 -11.89
CA ASP A 15 -1.28 1.36 -12.26
C ASP A 15 -2.76 1.75 -12.16
N ASP A 16 -3.70 0.90 -12.60
CA ASP A 16 -5.15 1.15 -12.45
C ASP A 16 -5.56 1.24 -10.97
N ASN A 17 -5.02 0.37 -10.11
CA ASN A 17 -5.32 0.40 -8.68
C ASN A 17 -4.82 1.69 -8.03
N ILE A 18 -3.62 2.13 -8.39
CA ILE A 18 -3.07 3.38 -7.89
C ILE A 18 -3.88 4.58 -8.40
N GLU A 19 -4.27 4.63 -9.68
CA GLU A 19 -5.08 5.72 -10.21
C GLU A 19 -6.45 5.79 -9.50
N ILE A 20 -7.12 4.65 -9.30
CA ILE A 20 -8.37 4.60 -8.52
C ILE A 20 -8.15 5.12 -7.10
N ALA A 21 -7.06 4.73 -6.43
CA ALA A 21 -6.75 5.21 -5.09
C ALA A 21 -6.56 6.73 -5.08
N LEU A 22 -5.83 7.30 -6.04
CA LEU A 22 -5.60 8.73 -6.17
C LEU A 22 -6.91 9.50 -6.39
N GLU A 23 -7.80 9.02 -7.26
CA GLU A 23 -9.14 9.60 -7.48
C GLU A 23 -9.97 9.59 -6.19
N GLN A 24 -9.97 8.48 -5.44
CA GLN A 24 -10.71 8.39 -4.18
C GLN A 24 -10.12 9.30 -3.09
N ILE A 25 -8.80 9.46 -3.04
CA ILE A 25 -8.12 10.41 -2.13
C ILE A 25 -8.57 11.84 -2.44
N GLU A 26 -8.56 12.24 -3.72
CA GLU A 26 -8.98 13.58 -4.14
C GLU A 26 -10.45 13.84 -3.81
N LYS A 27 -11.32 12.85 -4.08
CA LYS A 27 -12.73 12.92 -3.73
C LYS A 27 -12.94 13.04 -2.21
N ALA A 28 -12.25 12.25 -1.41
CA ALA A 28 -12.35 12.32 0.05
C ALA A 28 -11.91 13.70 0.58
N SER A 29 -10.80 14.22 0.05
CA SER A 29 -10.33 15.58 0.39
C SER A 29 -11.34 16.66 0.01
N SER A 30 -11.93 16.59 -1.19
CA SER A 30 -12.96 17.57 -1.63
C SER A 30 -14.21 17.54 -0.73
N LEU A 31 -14.48 16.42 -0.07
CA LEU A 31 -15.54 16.29 0.93
C LEU A 31 -15.11 16.70 2.34
N GLY A 32 -13.90 17.24 2.47
CA GLY A 32 -13.36 17.79 3.73
C GLY A 32 -12.75 16.73 4.66
N ALA A 33 -12.25 15.62 4.15
CA ALA A 33 -11.50 14.66 4.95
C ALA A 33 -10.15 15.23 5.38
N ASP A 34 -9.80 15.07 6.66
CA ASP A 34 -8.48 15.36 7.23
C ASP A 34 -7.55 14.17 7.14
N PHE A 35 -8.11 12.95 7.25
CA PHE A 35 -7.45 11.66 7.16
C PHE A 35 -8.12 10.81 6.10
N VAL A 36 -7.29 10.13 5.30
CA VAL A 36 -7.75 9.12 4.32
C VAL A 36 -7.02 7.82 4.59
N VAL A 37 -7.76 6.71 4.61
CA VAL A 37 -7.22 5.36 4.84
C VAL A 37 -7.55 4.49 3.63
N LEU A 38 -6.52 3.93 3.00
CA LEU A 38 -6.64 2.96 1.92
C LEU A 38 -6.70 1.52 2.47
N PRO A 39 -7.29 0.57 1.75
CA PRO A 39 -7.39 -0.81 2.22
C PRO A 39 -6.06 -1.57 2.15
N GLU A 40 -6.01 -2.73 2.80
CA GLU A 40 -4.87 -3.65 2.74
C GLU A 40 -4.62 -4.13 1.31
N MET A 41 -3.34 -4.19 0.91
CA MET A 41 -2.86 -4.70 -0.38
C MET A 41 -3.60 -4.13 -1.60
N PHE A 42 -4.04 -2.85 -1.49
CA PHE A 42 -4.89 -2.21 -2.50
C PHE A 42 -4.25 -2.08 -3.87
N SER A 43 -2.92 -2.11 -3.96
CA SER A 43 -2.17 -1.91 -5.20
C SER A 43 -2.10 -3.14 -6.10
N CYS A 44 -2.49 -4.33 -5.61
CA CYS A 44 -2.44 -5.56 -6.37
C CYS A 44 -3.61 -6.51 -6.01
N PRO A 45 -3.94 -7.49 -6.87
CA PRO A 45 -4.88 -8.55 -6.49
C PRO A 45 -4.32 -9.36 -5.32
N TYR A 46 -5.15 -9.63 -4.30
CA TYR A 46 -4.77 -10.34 -3.09
C TYR A 46 -4.56 -11.84 -3.38
N LYS A 47 -3.36 -12.17 -3.83
CA LYS A 47 -2.90 -13.53 -4.09
C LYS A 47 -1.38 -13.56 -3.88
N ALA A 48 -0.88 -14.51 -3.08
CA ALA A 48 0.55 -14.60 -2.74
C ALA A 48 1.48 -14.57 -3.96
N SER A 49 1.11 -15.25 -5.05
CA SER A 49 1.90 -15.25 -6.30
C SER A 49 1.99 -13.88 -6.98
N ASN A 50 1.15 -12.92 -6.62
CA ASN A 50 1.19 -11.57 -7.17
C ASN A 50 2.14 -10.65 -6.39
N PHE A 51 2.35 -10.92 -5.11
CA PHE A 51 3.12 -10.00 -4.27
C PHE A 51 4.54 -9.73 -4.80
N PRO A 52 5.32 -10.74 -5.24
CA PRO A 52 6.62 -10.49 -5.85
C PRO A 52 6.55 -9.68 -7.16
N VAL A 53 5.48 -9.87 -7.94
CA VAL A 53 5.31 -9.21 -9.24
C VAL A 53 5.02 -7.72 -9.08
N TYR A 54 4.29 -7.35 -8.01
CA TYR A 54 3.84 -5.97 -7.77
C TYR A 54 4.66 -5.25 -6.71
N ALA A 55 5.61 -5.93 -6.05
CA ALA A 55 6.45 -5.34 -5.03
C ALA A 55 7.35 -4.24 -5.60
N GLN A 56 7.50 -3.17 -4.85
CA GLN A 56 8.37 -2.04 -5.18
C GLN A 56 9.25 -1.71 -3.98
N ASP A 57 10.42 -1.17 -4.26
CA ASP A 57 11.35 -0.67 -3.23
C ASP A 57 10.68 0.41 -2.37
N ASP A 58 11.16 0.58 -1.15
CA ASP A 58 10.81 1.72 -0.31
C ASP A 58 11.18 3.04 -1.03
N GLY A 59 10.21 3.95 -1.13
CA GLY A 59 10.35 5.15 -1.95
C GLY A 59 10.09 4.95 -3.46
N GLY A 60 9.64 3.77 -3.88
CA GLY A 60 9.32 3.45 -5.27
C GLY A 60 8.17 4.28 -5.86
N LYS A 61 7.81 4.00 -7.12
CA LYS A 61 6.82 4.79 -7.90
C LYS A 61 5.49 4.98 -7.17
N ASN A 62 4.95 3.93 -6.57
CA ASN A 62 3.67 4.01 -5.84
C ASN A 62 3.78 4.88 -4.59
N TRP A 63 4.86 4.69 -3.83
CA TRP A 63 5.15 5.51 -2.66
C TRP A 63 5.22 7.00 -3.03
N GLN A 64 5.93 7.35 -4.11
CA GLN A 64 6.07 8.72 -4.58
C GLN A 64 4.71 9.34 -4.99
N LYS A 65 3.87 8.59 -5.72
CA LYS A 65 2.52 9.04 -6.10
C LYS A 65 1.64 9.31 -4.86
N LEU A 66 1.69 8.43 -3.85
CA LEU A 66 0.90 8.56 -2.63
C LEU A 66 1.39 9.72 -1.74
N SER A 67 2.69 9.88 -1.59
CA SER A 67 3.31 11.04 -0.93
C SER A 67 2.87 12.36 -1.60
N ALA A 68 2.94 12.42 -2.93
CA ALA A 68 2.50 13.58 -3.69
C ALA A 68 0.99 13.85 -3.52
N ALA A 69 0.16 12.79 -3.47
CA ALA A 69 -1.28 12.92 -3.24
C ALA A 69 -1.60 13.46 -1.85
N ALA A 70 -0.92 12.99 -0.80
CA ALA A 70 -1.07 13.50 0.55
C ALA A 70 -0.74 15.00 0.61
N ARG A 71 0.37 15.41 -0.01
CA ARG A 71 0.78 16.82 -0.10
C ARG A 71 -0.19 17.66 -0.90
N LYS A 72 -0.59 17.23 -2.12
CA LYS A 72 -1.52 17.95 -3.00
C LYS A 72 -2.83 18.23 -2.29
N ASN A 73 -3.36 17.24 -1.60
CA ASN A 73 -4.67 17.29 -0.94
C ASN A 73 -4.62 17.80 0.51
N LYS A 74 -3.42 18.06 1.07
CA LYS A 74 -3.20 18.52 2.45
C LYS A 74 -3.87 17.65 3.50
N ILE A 75 -3.82 16.32 3.32
CA ILE A 75 -4.38 15.31 4.19
C ILE A 75 -3.30 14.46 4.85
N TYR A 76 -3.66 13.80 5.96
CA TYR A 76 -2.93 12.64 6.42
C TYR A 76 -3.40 11.40 5.64
N LEU A 77 -2.47 10.62 5.12
CA LEU A 77 -2.77 9.43 4.33
C LEU A 77 -2.18 8.19 4.99
N VAL A 78 -3.04 7.25 5.35
CA VAL A 78 -2.63 5.88 5.66
C VAL A 78 -2.74 5.09 4.37
N ALA A 79 -1.59 4.84 3.75
CA ALA A 79 -1.51 4.08 2.51
C ALA A 79 -1.53 2.58 2.83
N GLY A 80 -2.72 2.13 3.18
CA GLY A 80 -3.28 0.85 3.57
C GLY A 80 -2.29 -0.25 3.78
N SER A 81 -1.99 -1.05 2.77
CA SER A 81 -0.69 -1.68 2.58
C SER A 81 -0.42 -1.98 1.11
N MET A 82 0.84 -2.18 0.81
CA MET A 82 1.35 -2.55 -0.52
C MET A 82 2.48 -3.56 -0.35
N PRO A 83 2.75 -4.41 -1.36
CA PRO A 83 3.93 -5.25 -1.35
C PRO A 83 5.20 -4.38 -1.49
N GLU A 84 6.08 -4.48 -0.50
CA GLU A 84 7.40 -3.83 -0.47
C GLU A 84 8.48 -4.85 -0.76
N LEU A 85 9.37 -4.54 -1.69
CA LEU A 85 10.58 -5.31 -1.96
C LEU A 85 11.74 -4.73 -1.15
N GLU A 86 12.40 -5.57 -0.36
CA GLU A 86 13.68 -5.26 0.27
C GLU A 86 14.76 -6.14 -0.34
N ILE A 87 15.82 -5.51 -0.82
CA ILE A 87 17.00 -6.19 -1.33
C ILE A 87 18.12 -5.98 -0.33
N SER A 88 18.68 -7.07 0.17
CA SER A 88 19.81 -7.07 1.09
C SER A 88 20.90 -8.02 0.59
N GLU A 89 22.08 -7.94 1.20
CA GLU A 89 23.16 -8.90 0.99
C GLU A 89 23.40 -9.66 2.29
N GLU A 90 23.23 -10.99 2.24
CA GLU A 90 23.48 -11.89 3.37
C GLU A 90 24.52 -12.94 2.96
N ASN A 91 25.63 -13.01 3.68
CA ASN A 91 26.74 -13.95 3.41
C ASN A 91 27.27 -13.92 1.96
N GLY A 92 27.33 -12.71 1.36
CA GLY A 92 27.80 -12.52 -0.03
C GLY A 92 26.79 -12.92 -1.10
N SER A 93 25.55 -13.20 -0.71
CA SER A 93 24.46 -13.53 -1.63
C SER A 93 23.36 -12.46 -1.55
N ARG A 94 22.81 -12.09 -2.72
CA ARG A 94 21.65 -11.21 -2.81
C ARG A 94 20.43 -11.93 -2.25
N VAL A 95 19.74 -11.30 -1.31
CA VAL A 95 18.51 -11.79 -0.71
C VAL A 95 17.39 -10.79 -0.99
N GLU A 96 16.27 -11.28 -1.49
CA GLU A 96 15.05 -10.49 -1.72
C GLU A 96 13.99 -10.92 -0.71
N LYS A 97 13.44 -9.94 0.01
CA LYS A 97 12.33 -10.15 0.95
C LYS A 97 11.16 -9.27 0.56
N ILE A 98 9.96 -9.82 0.64
CA ILE A 98 8.72 -9.10 0.34
C ILE A 98 7.91 -8.98 1.60
N TYR A 99 7.44 -7.76 1.85
CA TYR A 99 6.66 -7.42 3.04
C TYR A 99 5.31 -6.83 2.64
N ASN A 100 4.32 -7.09 3.46
CA ASN A 100 3.05 -6.40 3.43
C ASN A 100 3.19 -5.12 4.28
N THR A 101 3.36 -3.97 3.63
CA THR A 101 3.82 -2.74 4.27
C THR A 101 2.82 -1.59 4.15
N SER A 102 2.48 -1.01 5.29
CA SER A 102 1.71 0.23 5.43
C SER A 102 2.63 1.42 5.57
N TYR A 103 2.30 2.53 4.89
CA TYR A 103 2.98 3.81 4.99
C TYR A 103 2.01 4.88 5.49
N VAL A 104 2.50 5.82 6.30
CA VAL A 104 1.71 6.97 6.73
C VAL A 104 2.41 8.26 6.30
N PHE A 105 1.67 9.10 5.59
CA PHE A 105 2.16 10.40 5.13
C PHE A 105 1.43 11.52 5.85
N ASP A 106 2.15 12.60 6.18
CA ASP A 106 1.56 13.83 6.67
C ASP A 106 1.08 14.73 5.52
N ARG A 107 0.53 15.90 5.88
CA ARG A 107 -0.01 16.90 4.94
C ARG A 107 1.04 17.53 4.01
N THR A 108 2.32 17.33 4.30
CA THR A 108 3.43 17.78 3.46
C THR A 108 3.91 16.70 2.49
N GLY A 109 3.36 15.50 2.60
CA GLY A 109 3.79 14.30 1.88
C GLY A 109 4.99 13.60 2.51
N LYS A 110 5.43 14.04 3.70
CA LYS A 110 6.51 13.38 4.43
C LYS A 110 5.99 12.07 5.03
N GLN A 111 6.72 10.99 4.86
CA GLN A 111 6.45 9.74 5.58
C GLN A 111 6.76 9.94 7.07
N ILE A 112 5.76 9.69 7.90
CA ILE A 112 5.85 9.84 9.36
C ILE A 112 5.76 8.51 10.10
N ALA A 113 5.29 7.45 9.43
CA ALA A 113 5.30 6.09 9.95
C ALA A 113 5.39 5.06 8.83
N LYS A 114 5.88 3.87 9.19
CA LYS A 114 5.94 2.67 8.35
C LYS A 114 5.74 1.46 9.24
N HIS A 115 4.95 0.50 8.78
CA HIS A 115 4.72 -0.75 9.50
C HIS A 115 4.71 -1.93 8.51
N ARG A 116 5.53 -2.93 8.76
CA ARG A 116 5.51 -4.23 8.09
C ARG A 116 4.65 -5.18 8.90
N LYS A 117 3.69 -5.82 8.26
CA LYS A 117 2.78 -6.79 8.90
C LYS A 117 3.58 -7.91 9.55
N MET A 118 3.36 -8.14 10.84
CA MET A 118 4.10 -9.15 11.61
C MET A 118 3.43 -10.52 11.61
N HIS A 119 2.08 -10.55 11.57
CA HIS A 119 1.29 -11.77 11.55
C HIS A 119 0.68 -11.93 10.16
N LEU A 120 1.32 -12.76 9.34
CA LEU A 120 0.88 -13.04 7.98
C LEU A 120 -0.39 -13.89 7.98
N PHE A 121 -1.17 -13.79 6.92
CA PHE A 121 -2.39 -14.57 6.78
C PHE A 121 -2.08 -15.87 6.04
N ASP A 122 -2.15 -16.98 6.77
CA ASP A 122 -2.05 -18.33 6.21
C ASP A 122 -3.40 -19.02 6.32
N CYS A 123 -3.83 -19.64 5.24
CA CYS A 123 -5.07 -20.42 5.19
C CYS A 123 -4.79 -21.77 4.51
N ASP A 124 -5.01 -22.85 5.22
CA ASP A 124 -4.97 -24.21 4.67
C ASP A 124 -6.25 -24.95 5.04
N ILE A 125 -7.25 -24.83 4.18
CA ILE A 125 -8.53 -25.53 4.30
C ILE A 125 -8.78 -26.37 3.06
N PRO A 126 -9.64 -27.42 3.12
CA PRO A 126 -9.88 -28.31 1.98
C PRO A 126 -10.26 -27.62 0.66
N SER A 127 -10.86 -26.43 0.73
CA SER A 127 -11.31 -25.65 -0.42
C SER A 127 -10.35 -24.54 -0.86
N ALA A 128 -9.34 -24.19 -0.04
CA ALA A 128 -8.43 -23.09 -0.35
C ALA A 128 -7.12 -23.20 0.41
N ARG A 129 -6.00 -22.93 -0.28
CA ARG A 129 -4.67 -22.78 0.34
C ARG A 129 -4.13 -21.41 -0.04
N PHE A 130 -3.71 -20.68 0.97
CA PHE A 130 -3.09 -19.37 0.82
C PHE A 130 -2.00 -19.20 1.89
N TYR A 131 -0.81 -18.80 1.46
CA TYR A 131 0.30 -18.43 2.33
C TYR A 131 0.79 -17.05 1.87
N GLU A 132 0.80 -16.08 2.81
CA GLU A 132 1.25 -14.70 2.58
C GLU A 132 2.78 -14.56 2.66
#